data_70e70c451c9c318639d8ce35b56ef20f
#
_entry.id   70e70c451c9c318639d8ce35b56ef20f
#
_cell.length_a   1.000
_cell.length_b   1.000
_cell.length_c   1.000
_cell.angle_alpha   90.00
_cell.angle_beta   90.00
_cell.angle_gamma   90.00
#
_symmetry.space_group_name_H-M   'P 1'
#
loop_
_entity.id
_entity.type
_entity.pdbx_description
1 polymer ?
#
loop_
_entity_poly.entity_id
_entity_poly.type
_entity_poly.pdbx_seq_one_letter_code
_entity_poly.pdbx_strand_id
1 'polypeptide(L)'
;MYFFAPCGFGKTTVANELLKNKKYIRLSPESGEITADALKKADIVLIDDMQRMESEEERQCLLLSIRENPQKRFVLLSRSRVPGWLMPFQVSGLLVTVEYDELFLSRSETAAVFKSFGTEPGEQEITDIFKRTFGYPLAVTLTAREISRKTAYD
;
A
#
# COMPACT_ATOMS: atom_id res chain seq x y z
N MET A 1 1.17 9.90 4.97
CA MET A 1 0.00 9.10 4.51
C MET A 1 0.08 7.71 5.14
N TYR A 2 -1.03 7.19 5.64
CA TYR A 2 -1.12 5.90 6.30
C TYR A 2 -2.14 5.00 5.58
N PHE A 3 -1.69 3.90 5.03
CA PHE A 3 -2.56 2.90 4.38
C PHE A 3 -2.91 1.80 5.37
N PHE A 4 -4.19 1.62 5.63
CA PHE A 4 -4.71 0.55 6.46
C PHE A 4 -5.56 -0.41 5.62
N ALA A 5 -5.09 -1.61 5.44
CA ALA A 5 -5.87 -2.69 4.83
C ALA A 5 -5.28 -4.07 5.17
N PRO A 6 -6.09 -5.12 5.22
CA PRO A 6 -5.63 -6.49 5.32
C PRO A 6 -4.66 -6.89 4.19
N CYS A 7 -4.16 -8.10 4.26
CA CYS A 7 -3.33 -8.67 3.19
C CYS A 7 -4.13 -8.74 1.88
N GLY A 8 -3.47 -8.55 0.75
CA GLY A 8 -4.07 -8.70 -0.58
C GLY A 8 -4.84 -7.50 -1.12
N PHE A 9 -4.92 -6.38 -0.38
CA PHE A 9 -5.54 -5.15 -0.86
C PHE A 9 -4.63 -4.27 -1.72
N GLY A 10 -3.42 -4.72 -2.06
CA GLY A 10 -2.54 -4.00 -2.97
C GLY A 10 -1.88 -2.74 -2.39
N LYS A 11 -1.81 -2.58 -1.06
CA LYS A 11 -1.15 -1.43 -0.42
C LYS A 11 0.22 -1.11 -1.00
N THR A 12 1.07 -2.13 -1.08
CA THR A 12 2.44 -1.99 -1.63
C THR A 12 2.42 -1.62 -3.10
N THR A 13 1.49 -2.17 -3.89
CA THR A 13 1.32 -1.83 -5.31
C THR A 13 0.93 -0.37 -5.49
N VAL A 14 -0.07 0.09 -4.74
CA VAL A 14 -0.51 1.51 -4.75
C VAL A 14 0.61 2.43 -4.30
N ALA A 15 1.33 2.09 -3.23
CA ALA A 15 2.45 2.88 -2.75
C ALA A 15 3.58 2.97 -3.77
N ASN A 16 3.92 1.85 -4.42
CA ASN A 16 4.94 1.84 -5.49
C ASN A 16 4.53 2.71 -6.68
N GLU A 17 3.25 2.67 -7.08
CA GLU A 17 2.76 3.53 -8.17
C GLU A 17 2.74 5.01 -7.77
N LEU A 18 2.35 5.33 -6.54
CA LEU A 18 2.39 6.69 -5.98
C LEU A 18 3.81 7.25 -5.93
N LEU A 19 4.80 6.40 -5.69
CA LEU A 19 6.22 6.75 -5.56
C LEU A 19 7.02 6.51 -6.84
N LYS A 20 6.37 6.08 -7.91
CA LYS A 20 6.99 5.91 -9.22
C LYS A 20 7.68 7.20 -9.67
N ASN A 21 8.90 7.06 -10.15
CA ASN A 21 9.76 8.19 -10.54
C ASN A 21 10.17 9.14 -9.40
N LYS A 22 9.97 8.77 -8.14
CA LYS A 22 10.43 9.52 -6.97
C LYS A 22 11.59 8.78 -6.30
N LYS A 23 12.54 9.53 -5.76
CA LYS A 23 13.61 8.97 -4.96
C LYS A 23 13.11 8.76 -3.52
N TYR A 24 13.06 7.53 -3.08
CA TYR A 24 12.64 7.18 -1.72
C TYR A 24 13.45 6.01 -1.15
N ILE A 25 13.37 5.81 0.14
CA ILE A 25 13.86 4.61 0.80
C ILE A 25 12.69 3.80 1.35
N ARG A 26 12.85 2.48 1.37
CA ARG A 26 11.90 1.55 1.99
C ARG A 26 12.54 0.93 3.22
N LEU A 27 11.83 0.96 4.33
CA LEU A 27 12.22 0.41 5.62
C LEU A 27 11.15 -0.52 6.14
N SER A 28 11.53 -1.44 7.03
CA SER A 28 10.60 -2.31 7.74
C SER A 28 11.01 -2.45 9.20
N PRO A 29 10.06 -2.42 10.15
CA PRO A 29 10.35 -2.67 11.57
C PRO A 29 10.95 -4.06 11.82
N GLU A 30 10.57 -5.05 10.98
CA GLU A 30 11.05 -6.43 11.11
C GLU A 30 12.58 -6.58 10.95
N SER A 31 13.20 -5.70 10.19
CA SER A 31 14.65 -5.70 9.96
C SER A 31 15.43 -4.81 10.95
N GLY A 32 14.75 -4.12 11.88
CA GLY A 32 15.41 -3.19 12.81
C GLY A 32 16.04 -1.98 12.11
N GLU A 33 15.58 -1.65 10.91
CA GLU A 33 16.16 -0.62 10.05
C GLU A 33 15.68 0.80 10.37
N ILE A 34 14.68 0.95 11.25
CA ILE A 34 14.08 2.26 11.55
C ILE A 34 14.93 2.97 12.59
N THR A 35 16.00 3.60 12.13
CA THR A 35 16.91 4.39 12.93
C THR A 35 16.90 5.85 12.48
N ALA A 36 17.36 6.76 13.38
CA ALA A 36 17.45 8.18 13.04
C ALA A 36 18.31 8.42 11.79
N ASP A 37 19.39 7.67 11.62
CA ASP A 37 20.29 7.80 10.47
C ASP A 37 19.66 7.25 9.18
N ALA A 38 18.93 6.15 9.25
CA ALA A 38 18.20 5.63 8.10
C ALA A 38 17.13 6.63 7.64
N LEU A 39 16.36 7.19 8.59
CA LEU A 39 15.32 8.16 8.29
C LEU A 39 15.83 9.48 7.67
N LYS A 40 17.11 9.80 7.84
CA LYS A 40 17.74 11.00 7.23
C LYS A 40 18.14 10.80 5.77
N LYS A 41 18.24 9.57 5.27
CA LYS A 41 18.82 9.26 3.95
C LYS A 41 17.96 9.72 2.76
N ALA A 42 16.68 10.00 2.95
CA ALA A 42 15.80 10.44 1.89
C ALA A 42 14.69 11.38 2.39
N ASP A 43 14.16 12.21 1.48
CA ASP A 43 13.03 13.09 1.77
C ASP A 43 11.68 12.35 1.75
N ILE A 44 11.65 11.19 1.12
CA ILE A 44 10.47 10.32 1.10
C ILE A 44 10.87 8.97 1.71
N VAL A 45 10.11 8.56 2.73
CA VAL A 45 10.33 7.30 3.44
C VAL A 45 9.07 6.45 3.37
N LEU A 46 9.18 5.27 2.80
CA LEU A 46 8.15 4.22 2.84
C LEU A 46 8.47 3.27 3.98
N ILE A 47 7.56 3.12 4.93
CA ILE A 47 7.67 2.10 5.98
C ILE A 47 6.59 1.06 5.77
N ASP A 48 7.00 -0.16 5.52
CA ASP A 48 6.10 -1.30 5.32
C ASP A 48 5.92 -2.08 6.63
N ASP A 49 4.79 -2.78 6.74
CA ASP A 49 4.45 -3.59 7.91
C ASP A 49 4.50 -2.84 9.26
N MET A 50 3.99 -1.61 9.28
CA MET A 50 3.95 -0.74 10.48
C MET A 50 3.36 -1.43 11.72
N GLN A 51 2.47 -2.41 11.56
CA GLN A 51 1.89 -3.16 12.67
C GLN A 51 2.92 -3.98 13.46
N ARG A 52 4.12 -4.18 12.90
CA ARG A 52 5.23 -4.90 13.54
C ARG A 52 6.20 -3.99 14.30
N MET A 53 5.90 -2.69 14.37
CA MET A 53 6.70 -1.72 15.13
C MET A 53 6.44 -1.87 16.63
N GLU A 54 7.16 -2.78 17.25
CA GLU A 54 7.06 -3.07 18.69
C GLU A 54 8.07 -2.27 19.52
N SER A 55 9.23 -1.92 18.94
CA SER A 55 10.28 -1.17 19.61
C SER A 55 9.87 0.28 19.90
N GLU A 56 10.02 0.68 21.16
CA GLU A 56 9.77 2.07 21.57
C GLU A 56 10.81 3.02 20.95
N GLU A 57 12.06 2.56 20.79
CA GLU A 57 13.12 3.34 20.14
C GLU A 57 12.76 3.65 18.69
N GLU A 58 12.26 2.67 17.91
CA GLU A 58 11.82 2.88 16.52
C GLU A 58 10.67 3.87 16.45
N ARG A 59 9.68 3.75 17.36
CA ARG A 59 8.54 4.69 17.45
C ARG A 59 9.02 6.10 17.73
N GLN A 60 9.93 6.29 18.68
CA GLN A 60 10.48 7.60 19.01
C GLN A 60 11.31 8.18 17.87
N CYS A 61 12.14 7.39 17.20
CA CYS A 61 12.87 7.82 16.01
C CYS A 61 11.92 8.34 14.92
N LEU A 62 10.83 7.61 14.63
CA LEU A 62 9.84 8.02 13.65
C LEU A 62 9.11 9.30 14.07
N LEU A 63 8.63 9.38 15.32
CA LEU A 63 7.93 10.54 15.85
C LEU A 63 8.78 11.81 15.80
N LEU A 64 10.04 11.72 16.22
CA LEU A 64 10.98 12.83 16.15
C LEU A 64 11.24 13.23 14.70
N SER A 65 11.44 12.26 13.80
CA SER A 65 11.68 12.55 12.39
C SER A 65 10.48 13.26 11.73
N ILE A 66 9.26 12.90 12.08
CA ILE A 66 8.04 13.56 11.57
C ILE A 66 7.96 15.01 12.10
N ARG A 67 8.23 15.23 13.39
CA ARG A 67 8.13 16.55 14.03
C ARG A 67 9.21 17.53 13.56
N GLU A 68 10.44 17.05 13.45
CA GLU A 68 11.59 17.88 13.14
C GLU A 68 11.75 18.19 11.65
N ASN A 69 11.10 17.40 10.78
CA ASN A 69 11.25 17.51 9.33
C ASN A 69 9.89 17.67 8.63
N PRO A 70 9.25 18.85 8.69
CA PRO A 70 7.91 19.07 8.11
C PRO A 70 7.87 18.91 6.59
N GLN A 71 9.00 19.01 5.90
CA GLN A 71 9.11 18.80 4.45
C GLN A 71 9.23 17.33 4.06
N LYS A 72 9.62 16.47 5.00
CA LYS A 72 9.77 15.04 4.77
C LYS A 72 8.41 14.36 4.66
N ARG A 73 8.29 13.42 3.74
CA ARG A 73 7.06 12.69 3.47
C ARG A 73 7.19 11.24 3.90
N PHE A 74 6.21 10.77 4.65
CA PHE A 74 6.13 9.39 5.09
C PHE A 74 4.94 8.70 4.45
N VAL A 75 5.18 7.51 3.89
CA VAL A 75 4.17 6.57 3.40
C VAL A 75 4.24 5.34 4.29
N LEU A 76 3.20 5.13 5.08
CA LEU A 76 3.15 4.11 6.12
C LEU A 76 2.14 3.05 5.71
N LEU A 77 2.57 1.80 5.55
CA LEU A 77 1.70 0.68 5.17
C LEU A 77 1.46 -0.22 6.38
N SER A 78 0.21 -0.54 6.67
CA SER A 78 -0.17 -1.34 7.83
C SER A 78 -1.34 -2.27 7.53
N ARG A 79 -1.40 -3.37 8.28
CA ARG A 79 -2.59 -4.24 8.35
C ARG A 79 -3.52 -3.88 9.51
N SER A 80 -3.06 -2.97 10.37
CA SER A 80 -3.80 -2.48 11.54
C SER A 80 -4.13 -1.00 11.39
N ARG A 81 -5.19 -0.58 12.06
CA ARG A 81 -5.58 0.83 12.13
C ARG A 81 -4.46 1.68 12.70
N VAL A 82 -4.59 2.99 12.52
CA VAL A 82 -3.65 3.97 13.06
C VAL A 82 -3.47 3.72 14.57
N PRO A 83 -2.23 3.45 15.02
CA PRO A 83 -1.99 3.22 16.44
C PRO A 83 -2.13 4.51 17.26
N GLY A 84 -2.47 4.36 18.54
CA GLY A 84 -2.72 5.50 19.43
C GLY A 84 -1.61 6.56 19.45
N TRP A 85 -0.36 6.15 19.34
CA TRP A 85 0.79 7.07 19.35
C TRP A 85 0.90 7.93 18.07
N LEU A 86 0.25 7.55 16.94
CA LEU A 86 0.12 8.36 15.73
C LEU A 86 -1.17 9.19 15.66
N MET A 87 -2.14 8.92 16.52
CA MET A 87 -3.43 9.62 16.53
C MET A 87 -3.31 11.16 16.60
N PRO A 88 -2.37 11.75 17.37
CA PRO A 88 -2.22 13.21 17.37
C PRO A 88 -1.96 13.81 15.99
N PHE A 89 -1.24 13.12 15.12
CA PHE A 89 -0.99 13.57 13.75
C PHE A 89 -2.23 13.44 12.85
N GLN A 90 -3.08 12.44 13.10
CA GLN A 90 -4.35 12.30 12.39
C GLN A 90 -5.32 13.42 12.78
N VAL A 91 -5.45 13.69 14.06
CA VAL A 91 -6.32 14.75 14.58
C VAL A 91 -5.88 16.14 14.09
N SER A 92 -4.58 16.37 13.99
CA SER A 92 -4.02 17.66 13.48
C SER A 92 -4.06 17.79 11.95
N GLY A 93 -4.54 16.76 11.22
CA GLY A 93 -4.58 16.76 9.76
C GLY A 93 -3.22 16.53 9.08
N LEU A 94 -2.17 16.23 9.85
CA LEU A 94 -0.84 15.92 9.31
C LEU A 94 -0.72 14.48 8.81
N LEU A 95 -1.60 13.59 9.26
CA LEU A 95 -1.68 12.21 8.82
C LEU A 95 -2.99 11.96 8.06
N VAL A 96 -2.89 11.75 6.75
CA VAL A 96 -4.01 11.30 5.92
C VAL A 96 -4.03 9.78 5.92
N THR A 97 -5.20 9.19 6.16
CA THR A 97 -5.42 7.73 6.12
C THR A 97 -6.13 7.34 4.84
N VAL A 98 -5.74 6.19 4.30
CA VAL A 98 -6.42 5.50 3.21
C VAL A 98 -6.84 4.13 3.75
N GLU A 99 -8.13 3.88 3.83
CA GLU A 99 -8.68 2.65 4.38
C GLU A 99 -8.94 1.62 3.28
N TYR A 100 -9.16 0.38 3.69
CA TYR A 100 -9.31 -0.76 2.79
C TYR A 100 -10.47 -0.62 1.79
N ASP A 101 -11.54 0.07 2.15
CA ASP A 101 -12.71 0.32 1.30
C ASP A 101 -12.37 1.21 0.10
N GLU A 102 -11.39 2.11 0.24
CA GLU A 102 -10.85 2.92 -0.85
C GLU A 102 -9.91 2.14 -1.79
N LEU A 103 -9.52 0.92 -1.42
CA LEU A 103 -8.59 0.08 -2.18
C LEU A 103 -9.27 -1.02 -3.01
N PHE A 104 -10.60 -1.13 -2.96
CA PHE A 104 -11.32 -2.01 -3.90
C PHE A 104 -11.21 -1.45 -5.31
N LEU A 105 -10.93 -2.35 -6.25
CA LEU A 105 -10.88 -1.99 -7.66
C LEU A 105 -12.29 -1.73 -8.20
N SER A 106 -12.42 -0.67 -8.95
CA SER A 106 -13.60 -0.44 -9.79
C SER A 106 -13.64 -1.47 -10.94
N ARG A 107 -14.76 -1.51 -11.67
CA ARG A 107 -14.87 -2.37 -12.87
C ARG A 107 -13.83 -2.01 -13.94
N SER A 108 -13.55 -0.73 -14.16
CA SER A 108 -12.53 -0.28 -15.12
C SER A 108 -11.11 -0.64 -14.68
N GLU A 109 -10.81 -0.52 -13.39
CA GLU A 109 -9.52 -0.93 -12.84
C GLU A 109 -9.35 -2.45 -12.87
N THR A 110 -10.44 -3.21 -12.63
CA THR A 110 -10.45 -4.66 -12.83
C THR A 110 -10.04 -5.01 -14.27
N ALA A 111 -10.63 -4.37 -15.28
CA ALA A 111 -10.24 -4.57 -16.68
C ALA A 111 -8.77 -4.21 -16.93
N ALA A 112 -8.27 -3.12 -16.34
CA ALA A 112 -6.87 -2.71 -16.48
C ALA A 112 -5.89 -3.74 -15.89
N VAL A 113 -6.26 -4.40 -14.78
CA VAL A 113 -5.46 -5.51 -14.23
C VAL A 113 -5.36 -6.64 -15.25
N PHE A 114 -6.45 -7.08 -15.87
CA PHE A 114 -6.43 -8.13 -16.90
C PHE A 114 -5.54 -7.74 -18.08
N LYS A 115 -5.64 -6.51 -18.54
CA LYS A 115 -4.78 -6.00 -19.62
C LYS A 115 -3.30 -6.07 -19.25
N SER A 116 -2.93 -5.83 -18.00
CA SER A 116 -1.54 -5.93 -17.52
C SER A 116 -1.00 -7.37 -17.56
N PHE A 117 -1.89 -8.37 -17.56
CA PHE A 117 -1.56 -9.79 -17.74
C PHE A 117 -1.65 -10.26 -19.20
N GLY A 118 -1.85 -9.34 -20.13
CA GLY A 118 -1.93 -9.66 -21.56
C GLY A 118 -3.26 -10.27 -22.00
N THR A 119 -4.32 -10.10 -21.20
CA THR A 119 -5.66 -10.61 -21.52
C THR A 119 -6.66 -9.46 -21.58
N GLU A 120 -7.60 -9.53 -22.50
CA GLU A 120 -8.67 -8.52 -22.66
C GLU A 120 -10.03 -9.23 -22.67
N PRO A 121 -10.57 -9.60 -21.50
CA PRO A 121 -11.90 -10.18 -21.39
C PRO A 121 -12.97 -9.23 -21.91
N GLY A 122 -14.04 -9.77 -22.51
CA GLY A 122 -15.17 -8.98 -22.97
C GLY A 122 -15.90 -8.29 -21.82
N GLU A 123 -16.77 -7.31 -22.15
CA GLU A 123 -17.49 -6.53 -21.13
C GLU A 123 -18.36 -7.39 -20.20
N GLN A 124 -19.02 -8.42 -20.74
CA GLN A 124 -19.84 -9.33 -19.93
C GLN A 124 -18.96 -10.14 -18.97
N GLU A 125 -17.83 -10.63 -19.45
CA GLU A 125 -16.89 -11.42 -18.65
C GLU A 125 -16.26 -10.58 -17.51
N ILE A 126 -15.86 -9.34 -17.81
CA ILE A 126 -15.40 -8.39 -16.77
C ILE A 126 -16.49 -8.12 -15.74
N THR A 127 -17.75 -8.00 -16.18
CA THR A 127 -18.88 -7.80 -15.26
C THR A 127 -19.05 -9.00 -14.33
N ASP A 128 -18.93 -10.21 -14.84
CA ASP A 128 -19.07 -11.43 -14.04
C ASP A 128 -17.89 -11.65 -13.10
N ILE A 129 -16.66 -11.34 -13.54
CA ILE A 129 -15.47 -11.34 -12.70
C ILE A 129 -15.63 -10.33 -11.57
N PHE A 130 -16.02 -9.11 -11.88
CA PHE A 130 -16.22 -8.07 -10.89
C PHE A 130 -17.28 -8.45 -9.85
N LYS A 131 -18.40 -9.04 -10.26
CA LYS A 131 -19.43 -9.54 -9.34
C LYS A 131 -18.93 -10.64 -8.41
N ARG A 132 -18.05 -11.53 -8.88
CA ARG A 132 -17.48 -12.64 -8.08
C ARG A 132 -16.38 -12.16 -7.14
N THR A 133 -15.59 -11.20 -7.55
CA THR A 133 -14.44 -10.70 -6.78
C THR A 133 -14.77 -9.50 -5.93
N PHE A 134 -15.90 -8.82 -6.19
CA PHE A 134 -16.27 -7.52 -5.61
C PHE A 134 -15.15 -6.47 -5.74
N GLY A 135 -14.27 -6.61 -6.73
CA GLY A 135 -13.12 -5.74 -6.91
C GLY A 135 -12.00 -5.97 -5.89
N TYR A 136 -12.02 -7.07 -5.14
CA TYR A 136 -10.92 -7.39 -4.20
C TYR A 136 -9.61 -7.63 -4.97
N PRO A 137 -8.56 -6.79 -4.78
CA PRO A 137 -7.40 -6.76 -5.66
C PRO A 137 -6.68 -8.10 -5.80
N LEU A 138 -6.54 -8.85 -4.69
CA LEU A 138 -5.91 -10.17 -4.74
C LEU A 138 -6.72 -11.17 -5.56
N ALA A 139 -8.05 -11.21 -5.38
CA ALA A 139 -8.91 -12.12 -6.13
C ALA A 139 -8.90 -11.79 -7.63
N VAL A 140 -8.96 -10.50 -7.98
CA VAL A 140 -8.85 -10.04 -9.37
C VAL A 140 -7.51 -10.45 -9.98
N THR A 141 -6.41 -10.22 -9.27
CA THR A 141 -5.05 -10.54 -9.74
C THR A 141 -4.86 -12.04 -9.95
N LEU A 142 -5.33 -12.87 -9.01
CA LEU A 142 -5.25 -14.33 -9.13
C LEU A 142 -6.08 -14.85 -10.30
N THR A 143 -7.28 -14.31 -10.50
CA THR A 143 -8.14 -14.66 -11.64
C THR A 143 -7.49 -14.26 -12.96
N ALA A 144 -6.93 -13.05 -13.05
CA ALA A 144 -6.24 -12.59 -14.25
C ALA A 144 -5.03 -13.47 -14.59
N ARG A 145 -4.23 -13.83 -13.57
CA ARG A 145 -3.08 -14.74 -13.74
C ARG A 145 -3.51 -16.14 -14.20
N GLU A 146 -4.60 -16.66 -13.67
CA GLU A 146 -5.10 -18.00 -14.07
C GLU A 146 -5.58 -18.00 -15.52
N ILE A 147 -6.34 -16.99 -15.93
CA ILE A 147 -6.84 -16.87 -17.32
C ILE A 147 -5.67 -16.68 -18.27
N SER A 148 -4.72 -15.80 -17.96
CA SER A 148 -3.52 -15.58 -18.78
C SER A 148 -2.71 -16.87 -19.01
N ARG A 149 -2.59 -17.71 -17.98
CA ARG A 149 -1.90 -19.01 -18.11
C ARG A 149 -2.64 -19.96 -19.03
N LYS A 150 -3.97 -20.06 -18.92
CA LYS A 150 -4.78 -20.92 -19.79
C LYS A 150 -4.67 -20.50 -21.26
N THR A 151 -4.75 -19.21 -21.53
CA THR A 151 -4.64 -18.66 -22.90
C THR A 151 -3.23 -18.85 -23.51
N ALA A 152 -2.19 -18.99 -22.69
CA ALA A 152 -0.83 -19.23 -23.17
C ALA A 152 -0.54 -20.69 -23.53
N TYR A 153 -1.41 -21.64 -23.17
CA TYR A 153 -1.28 -23.07 -23.44
C TYR A 153 -2.25 -23.59 -24.51
N ASP A 154 -3.21 -22.76 -24.96
CA ASP A 154 -4.10 -23.01 -26.08
C ASP A 154 -3.53 -22.39 -27.38
#